data_d264e7a907e0c5a80fe54dc95a86fc23
#
_entry.id   d264e7a907e0c5a80fe54dc95a86fc23
#
_cell.length_a   1.000
_cell.length_b   1.000
_cell.length_c   1.000
_cell.angle_alpha   90.00
_cell.angle_beta   90.00
_cell.angle_gamma   90.00
#
_symmetry.space_group_name_H-M   'P 1'
#
loop_
_entity.id
_entity.type
_entity.pdbx_description
1 polymer ?
#
loop_
_entity_poly.entity_id
_entity_poly.type
_entity_poly.pdbx_seq_one_letter_code
_entity_poly.pdbx_strand_id
1 'polypeptide(L)'
;EVAEPIEEDDGDGSNFVERLELQKKRIVIFFGSQTGTAEEYAIRIAREVKSRYGTSPLVVDPESEEFDKLDLLPENCVAVFVMATYGEGEPTDNAVAMMDFLKSPDVAFTNGSTLENLHYVAFGLGNRTYEYFNEAIRQLDARLLELGAHRIGERGEGDDEKGLEEDYLAWKDPMFEELAAYLELEEGATGDVSDFAVTECDSEMPSVFRGEYHSRGL
;
A
#
# COMPACT_ATOMS: atom_id res chain seq x y z
N GLU A 1 -14.44 -18.90 -1.93
CA GLU A 1 -13.51 -18.93 -3.07
C GLU A 1 -12.21 -18.31 -2.60
N VAL A 2 -11.15 -19.08 -2.71
CA VAL A 2 -9.82 -18.73 -2.23
C VAL A 2 -9.29 -17.68 -3.21
N ALA A 3 -9.16 -16.44 -2.77
CA ALA A 3 -8.38 -15.45 -3.49
C ALA A 3 -7.01 -16.08 -3.75
N GLU A 4 -6.54 -16.07 -5.00
CA GLU A 4 -5.17 -16.47 -5.28
C GLU A 4 -4.26 -15.65 -4.38
N PRO A 5 -3.34 -16.29 -3.65
CA PRO A 5 -2.40 -15.57 -2.83
C PRO A 5 -1.68 -14.56 -3.74
N ILE A 6 -1.57 -13.32 -3.26
CA ILE A 6 -0.58 -12.40 -3.82
C ILE A 6 0.70 -13.18 -3.75
N GLU A 7 1.38 -13.30 -4.91
CA GLU A 7 2.67 -13.96 -4.97
C GLU A 7 3.50 -13.39 -3.81
N GLU A 8 3.70 -14.22 -2.79
CA GLU A 8 4.61 -13.89 -1.70
C GLU A 8 5.94 -13.59 -2.36
N ASP A 9 6.59 -12.54 -1.93
CA ASP A 9 7.85 -12.05 -2.47
C ASP A 9 8.95 -13.12 -2.30
N ASP A 10 9.04 -14.07 -3.22
CA ASP A 10 10.13 -15.04 -3.36
C ASP A 10 11.37 -14.38 -4.00
N GLY A 11 11.45 -13.06 -4.01
CA GLY A 11 12.54 -12.30 -4.61
C GLY A 11 13.84 -12.49 -3.83
N ASP A 12 14.86 -12.99 -4.51
CA ASP A 12 16.24 -13.19 -4.03
C ASP A 12 16.98 -11.83 -3.78
N GLY A 13 16.23 -10.74 -3.56
CA GLY A 13 16.75 -9.42 -3.22
C GLY A 13 16.86 -9.22 -1.70
N SER A 14 17.99 -8.71 -1.22
CA SER A 14 18.24 -8.53 0.21
C SER A 14 17.43 -7.39 0.85
N ASN A 15 16.89 -6.46 0.05
CA ASN A 15 16.10 -5.31 0.49
C ASN A 15 15.07 -4.91 -0.58
N PHE A 16 14.12 -4.04 -0.20
CA PHE A 16 13.02 -3.63 -1.09
C PHE A 16 13.49 -2.95 -2.39
N VAL A 17 14.61 -2.22 -2.39
CA VAL A 17 15.14 -1.56 -3.60
C VAL A 17 15.62 -2.59 -4.61
N GLU A 18 16.42 -3.55 -4.17
CA GLU A 18 16.89 -4.65 -5.02
C GLU A 18 15.73 -5.48 -5.58
N ARG A 19 14.71 -5.77 -4.75
CA ARG A 19 13.51 -6.49 -5.20
C ARG A 19 12.72 -5.70 -6.23
N LEU A 20 12.58 -4.38 -6.09
CA LEU A 20 11.96 -3.52 -7.11
C LEU A 20 12.69 -3.61 -8.44
N GLU A 21 14.03 -3.53 -8.41
CA GLU A 21 14.86 -3.61 -9.61
C GLU A 21 14.78 -4.97 -10.29
N LEU A 22 14.93 -6.06 -9.53
CA LEU A 22 14.87 -7.44 -10.03
C LEU A 22 13.50 -7.75 -10.65
N GLN A 23 12.42 -7.33 -9.99
CA GLN A 23 11.05 -7.56 -10.43
C GLN A 23 10.55 -6.50 -11.43
N LYS A 24 11.38 -5.50 -11.75
CA LYS A 24 11.04 -4.36 -12.64
C LYS A 24 9.77 -3.62 -12.18
N LYS A 25 9.57 -3.55 -10.87
CA LYS A 25 8.46 -2.82 -10.25
C LYS A 25 8.87 -1.37 -10.01
N ARG A 26 7.89 -0.47 -10.01
CA ARG A 26 8.10 0.97 -9.85
C ARG A 26 7.37 1.53 -8.62
N ILE A 27 6.61 0.72 -7.93
CA ILE A 27 5.83 1.12 -6.77
C ILE A 27 6.09 0.13 -5.65
N VAL A 28 6.50 0.63 -4.48
CA VAL A 28 6.55 -0.14 -3.24
C VAL A 28 5.50 0.38 -2.29
N ILE A 29 4.78 -0.51 -1.60
CA ILE A 29 3.73 -0.16 -0.64
C ILE A 29 4.13 -0.70 0.73
N PHE A 30 4.39 0.19 1.67
CA PHE A 30 4.64 -0.13 3.07
C PHE A 30 3.34 0.03 3.86
N PHE A 31 3.08 -0.89 4.79
CA PHE A 31 1.89 -0.83 5.63
C PHE A 31 2.24 -0.93 7.12
N GLY A 32 1.65 -0.05 7.92
CA GLY A 32 1.68 -0.15 9.38
C GLY A 32 0.34 -0.67 9.86
N SER A 33 0.27 -1.92 10.33
CA SER A 33 -0.97 -2.58 10.70
C SER A 33 -0.84 -3.38 11.99
N GLN A 34 -1.84 -3.24 12.89
CA GLN A 34 -1.92 -4.02 14.11
C GLN A 34 -2.89 -5.19 13.96
N THR A 35 -3.96 -4.99 13.20
CA THR A 35 -5.08 -5.94 13.06
C THR A 35 -5.27 -6.45 11.64
N GLY A 36 -4.39 -6.04 10.70
CA GLY A 36 -4.47 -6.40 9.29
C GLY A 36 -5.20 -5.38 8.41
N THR A 37 -5.94 -4.41 8.97
CA THR A 37 -6.74 -3.47 8.16
C THR A 37 -5.88 -2.63 7.22
N ALA A 38 -4.76 -2.06 7.67
CA ALA A 38 -3.88 -1.28 6.79
C ALA A 38 -3.21 -2.16 5.71
N GLU A 39 -2.89 -3.40 6.03
CA GLU A 39 -2.41 -4.39 5.07
C GLU A 39 -3.46 -4.68 3.98
N GLU A 40 -4.73 -4.89 4.36
CA GLU A 40 -5.83 -5.07 3.41
C GLU A 40 -5.96 -3.89 2.44
N TYR A 41 -5.85 -2.63 2.93
CA TYR A 41 -5.85 -1.45 2.06
C TYR A 41 -4.60 -1.36 1.18
N ALA A 42 -3.42 -1.71 1.68
CA ALA A 42 -2.19 -1.79 0.88
C ALA A 42 -2.33 -2.79 -0.27
N ILE A 43 -2.84 -3.98 0.02
CA ILE A 43 -3.14 -5.02 -0.97
C ILE A 43 -4.19 -4.54 -1.98
N ARG A 44 -5.23 -3.84 -1.52
CA ARG A 44 -6.27 -3.29 -2.37
C ARG A 44 -5.72 -2.24 -3.33
N ILE A 45 -4.87 -1.31 -2.84
CA ILE A 45 -4.16 -0.34 -3.70
C ILE A 45 -3.32 -1.08 -4.75
N ALA A 46 -2.57 -2.11 -4.35
CA ALA A 46 -1.75 -2.89 -5.27
C ALA A 46 -2.57 -3.54 -6.39
N ARG A 47 -3.73 -4.14 -6.05
CA ARG A 47 -4.65 -4.74 -7.03
C ARG A 47 -5.26 -3.69 -7.96
N GLU A 48 -5.63 -2.54 -7.44
CA GLU A 48 -6.20 -1.46 -8.23
C GLU A 48 -5.19 -0.86 -9.22
N VAL A 49 -3.93 -0.66 -8.79
CA VAL A 49 -2.83 -0.24 -9.67
C VAL A 49 -2.61 -1.27 -10.77
N LYS A 50 -2.57 -2.56 -10.42
CA LYS A 50 -2.42 -3.65 -11.40
C LYS A 50 -3.57 -3.68 -12.40
N SER A 51 -4.80 -3.53 -11.92
CA SER A 51 -6.00 -3.56 -12.78
C SER A 51 -6.08 -2.35 -13.70
N ARG A 52 -5.79 -1.14 -13.21
CA ARG A 52 -5.89 0.09 -14.01
C ARG A 52 -4.73 0.28 -14.98
N TYR A 53 -3.51 -0.03 -14.54
CA TYR A 53 -2.27 0.35 -15.24
C TYR A 53 -1.39 -0.82 -15.65
N GLY A 54 -1.76 -2.06 -15.33
CA GLY A 54 -1.00 -3.25 -15.71
C GLY A 54 0.35 -3.41 -15.00
N THR A 55 0.67 -2.55 -14.01
CA THR A 55 1.90 -2.63 -13.22
C THR A 55 1.60 -3.17 -11.83
N SER A 56 2.41 -4.13 -11.36
CA SER A 56 2.22 -4.75 -10.05
C SER A 56 3.13 -4.09 -9.02
N PRO A 57 2.59 -3.41 -7.98
CA PRO A 57 3.38 -2.94 -6.86
C PRO A 57 4.04 -4.06 -6.06
N LEU A 58 5.09 -3.73 -5.32
CA LEU A 58 5.68 -4.56 -4.28
C LEU A 58 5.03 -4.17 -2.95
N VAL A 59 4.33 -5.09 -2.28
CA VAL A 59 3.77 -4.85 -0.95
C VAL A 59 4.72 -5.43 0.08
N VAL A 60 5.10 -4.64 1.09
CA VAL A 60 6.20 -4.97 1.99
C VAL A 60 5.83 -4.65 3.43
N ASP A 61 6.14 -5.57 4.34
CA ASP A 61 6.09 -5.33 5.76
C ASP A 61 7.32 -4.52 6.20
N PRO A 62 7.14 -3.31 6.75
CA PRO A 62 8.26 -2.46 7.16
C PRO A 62 9.13 -3.08 8.25
N GLU A 63 8.64 -4.03 9.04
CA GLU A 63 9.44 -4.70 10.09
C GLU A 63 10.64 -5.47 9.50
N SER A 64 10.50 -5.96 8.28
CA SER A 64 11.54 -6.75 7.60
C SER A 64 12.55 -5.91 6.80
N GLU A 65 12.44 -4.57 6.80
CA GLU A 65 13.20 -3.72 5.88
C GLU A 65 14.18 -2.79 6.56
N GLU A 66 15.24 -2.44 5.81
CA GLU A 66 16.24 -1.46 6.19
C GLU A 66 15.93 -0.10 5.52
N PHE A 67 15.50 0.89 6.30
CA PHE A 67 15.06 2.20 5.78
C PHE A 67 16.21 3.19 5.50
N ASP A 68 17.45 2.85 5.84
CA ASP A 68 18.64 3.60 5.42
C ASP A 68 18.83 3.57 3.87
N LYS A 69 18.15 2.67 3.19
CA LYS A 69 18.14 2.53 1.72
C LYS A 69 17.01 3.29 1.02
N LEU A 70 16.22 4.05 1.77
CA LEU A 70 15.07 4.77 1.19
C LEU A 70 15.50 5.84 0.17
N ASP A 71 16.70 6.41 0.34
CA ASP A 71 17.32 7.36 -0.59
C ASP A 71 17.84 6.73 -1.89
N LEU A 72 17.90 5.40 -1.95
CA LEU A 72 18.28 4.65 -3.15
C LEU A 72 17.08 4.40 -4.09
N LEU A 73 15.86 4.73 -3.66
CA LEU A 73 14.70 4.53 -4.52
C LEU A 73 14.86 5.38 -5.80
N PRO A 74 14.82 4.77 -7.00
CA PRO A 74 14.96 5.52 -8.24
C PRO A 74 13.88 6.61 -8.39
N GLU A 75 14.22 7.75 -9.03
CA GLU A 75 13.29 8.87 -9.26
C GLU A 75 11.99 8.45 -9.98
N ASN A 76 12.05 7.41 -10.79
CA ASN A 76 10.88 6.87 -11.49
C ASN A 76 10.13 5.80 -10.68
N CYS A 77 10.39 5.72 -9.38
CA CYS A 77 9.71 4.85 -8.43
C CYS A 77 8.97 5.67 -7.37
N VAL A 78 7.95 5.09 -6.78
CA VAL A 78 7.12 5.73 -5.75
C VAL A 78 6.97 4.81 -4.55
N ALA A 79 7.15 5.36 -3.35
CA ALA A 79 6.79 4.69 -2.10
C ALA A 79 5.37 5.07 -1.68
N VAL A 80 4.52 4.10 -1.37
CA VAL A 80 3.18 4.32 -0.82
C VAL A 80 3.20 3.90 0.65
N PHE A 81 2.75 4.76 1.54
CA PHE A 81 2.66 4.47 2.96
C PHE A 81 1.19 4.39 3.39
N VAL A 82 0.78 3.23 3.89
CA VAL A 82 -0.57 2.97 4.40
C VAL A 82 -0.45 2.68 5.89
N MET A 83 -0.72 3.68 6.75
CA MET A 83 -0.33 3.65 8.15
C MET A 83 -1.53 3.77 9.08
N ALA A 84 -1.76 2.76 9.91
CA ALA A 84 -2.72 2.86 11.01
C ALA A 84 -2.09 3.56 12.22
N THR A 85 -2.92 4.29 12.95
CA THR A 85 -2.56 4.89 14.24
C THR A 85 -3.07 3.99 15.36
N TYR A 86 -2.22 3.70 16.33
CA TYR A 86 -2.51 2.86 17.49
C TYR A 86 -2.35 3.64 18.81
N GLY A 87 -3.02 3.21 19.87
CA GLY A 87 -2.85 3.74 21.21
C GLY A 87 -2.99 5.26 21.31
N GLU A 88 -1.99 5.90 21.89
CA GLU A 88 -1.89 7.35 22.13
C GLU A 88 -1.26 8.11 20.93
N GLY A 89 -1.52 7.66 19.69
CA GLY A 89 -0.96 8.27 18.48
C GLY A 89 0.30 7.58 17.97
N GLU A 90 0.57 6.39 18.47
CA GLU A 90 1.77 5.62 18.15
C GLU A 90 1.64 4.90 16.80
N PRO A 91 2.76 4.60 16.14
CA PRO A 91 2.76 3.68 15.02
C PRO A 91 2.43 2.26 15.48
N THR A 92 1.99 1.41 14.59
CA THR A 92 1.80 -0.03 14.83
C THR A 92 3.13 -0.74 15.04
N ASP A 93 3.13 -1.89 15.72
CA ASP A 93 4.34 -2.61 16.12
C ASP A 93 5.29 -2.85 14.95
N ASN A 94 4.78 -3.26 13.78
CA ASN A 94 5.59 -3.50 12.59
C ASN A 94 6.17 -2.23 11.94
N ALA A 95 5.68 -1.04 12.30
CA ALA A 95 6.15 0.24 11.76
C ALA A 95 7.03 1.04 12.74
N VAL A 96 7.18 0.60 14.00
CA VAL A 96 7.94 1.31 15.03
C VAL A 96 9.38 1.54 14.59
N ALA A 97 10.07 0.50 14.12
CA ALA A 97 11.49 0.60 13.73
C ALA A 97 11.71 1.61 12.59
N MET A 98 10.83 1.61 11.59
CA MET A 98 10.83 2.60 10.50
C MET A 98 10.64 4.02 11.04
N MET A 99 9.62 4.23 11.89
CA MET A 99 9.30 5.55 12.43
C MET A 99 10.40 6.09 13.33
N ASP A 100 10.99 5.24 14.17
CA ASP A 100 12.11 5.61 15.06
C ASP A 100 13.36 5.99 14.24
N PHE A 101 13.66 5.21 13.21
CA PHE A 101 14.76 5.52 12.28
C PHE A 101 14.55 6.89 11.62
N LEU A 102 13.39 7.14 11.01
CA LEU A 102 13.10 8.39 10.32
C LEU A 102 13.06 9.60 11.27
N LYS A 103 12.59 9.43 12.51
CA LYS A 103 12.52 10.50 13.52
C LYS A 103 13.86 10.80 14.19
N SER A 104 14.86 9.93 14.02
CA SER A 104 16.18 10.17 14.60
C SER A 104 16.73 11.53 14.18
N PRO A 105 17.26 12.35 15.11
CA PRO A 105 17.91 13.60 14.74
C PRO A 105 19.18 13.39 13.93
N ASP A 106 19.81 12.23 14.08
CA ASP A 106 21.02 11.83 13.37
C ASP A 106 20.71 10.83 12.24
N VAL A 107 19.51 10.92 11.63
CA VAL A 107 19.12 10.03 10.53
C VAL A 107 20.15 10.10 9.40
N ALA A 108 20.62 8.95 8.97
CA ALA A 108 21.59 8.83 7.88
C ALA A 108 21.12 7.72 6.93
N PHE A 109 20.98 8.08 5.67
CA PHE A 109 20.69 7.16 4.57
C PHE A 109 22.02 6.73 3.90
N THR A 110 21.93 5.84 2.94
CA THR A 110 23.10 5.30 2.25
C THR A 110 23.94 6.38 1.57
N ASN A 111 23.32 7.39 0.94
CA ASN A 111 24.02 8.45 0.21
C ASN A 111 24.02 9.81 0.93
N GLY A 112 23.36 9.93 2.09
CA GLY A 112 23.30 11.21 2.78
C GLY A 112 22.25 11.27 3.89
N SER A 113 21.74 12.47 4.14
CA SER A 113 20.76 12.71 5.21
C SER A 113 19.44 13.29 4.69
N THR A 114 19.23 13.31 3.38
CA THR A 114 18.02 13.86 2.73
C THR A 114 17.38 12.83 1.80
N LEU A 115 16.10 13.05 1.49
CA LEU A 115 15.27 12.20 0.63
C LEU A 115 14.74 12.99 -0.58
N GLU A 116 15.56 13.91 -1.13
CA GLU A 116 15.13 14.81 -2.21
C GLU A 116 14.66 14.08 -3.48
N ASN A 117 15.10 12.85 -3.71
CA ASN A 117 14.67 12.04 -4.84
C ASN A 117 13.45 11.16 -4.52
N LEU A 118 13.03 11.09 -3.27
CA LEU A 118 11.91 10.25 -2.87
C LEU A 118 10.58 10.91 -3.22
N HIS A 119 9.79 10.23 -4.05
CA HIS A 119 8.39 10.55 -4.27
C HIS A 119 7.50 9.55 -3.54
N TYR A 120 6.47 10.04 -2.86
CA TYR A 120 5.63 9.17 -2.04
C TYR A 120 4.16 9.56 -2.04
N VAL A 121 3.33 8.59 -1.69
CA VAL A 121 1.89 8.71 -1.42
C VAL A 121 1.65 8.32 0.03
N ALA A 122 0.70 8.95 0.69
CA ALA A 122 0.39 8.72 2.10
C ALA A 122 -1.11 8.56 2.34
N PHE A 123 -1.49 7.46 3.00
CA PHE A 123 -2.85 7.19 3.47
C PHE A 123 -2.82 6.69 4.92
N GLY A 124 -3.58 7.35 5.77
CA GLY A 124 -3.70 7.00 7.18
C GLY A 124 -5.03 6.34 7.52
N LEU A 125 -4.98 5.44 8.49
CA LEU A 125 -6.15 4.83 9.11
C LEU A 125 -6.20 5.23 10.59
N GLY A 126 -7.33 5.77 11.00
CA GLY A 126 -7.55 6.21 12.36
C GLY A 126 -9.02 6.21 12.72
N ASN A 127 -9.32 6.70 13.93
CA ASN A 127 -10.69 6.83 14.41
C ASN A 127 -10.81 8.17 15.17
N ARG A 128 -11.71 9.04 14.73
CA ARG A 128 -11.89 10.41 15.28
C ARG A 128 -12.39 10.47 16.70
N THR A 129 -12.87 9.37 17.25
CA THR A 129 -13.25 9.32 18.66
C THR A 129 -12.04 9.38 19.58
N TYR A 130 -10.84 9.10 19.06
CA TYR A 130 -9.58 9.22 19.79
C TYR A 130 -8.89 10.56 19.54
N GLU A 131 -8.16 11.04 20.55
CA GLU A 131 -7.48 12.34 20.52
C GLU A 131 -6.44 12.42 19.38
N TYR A 132 -5.75 11.33 19.12
CA TYR A 132 -4.63 11.26 18.16
C TYR A 132 -5.05 10.65 16.80
N PHE A 133 -6.12 11.21 16.23
CA PHE A 133 -6.65 10.77 14.93
C PHE A 133 -5.61 10.87 13.82
N ASN A 134 -5.30 9.75 13.17
CA ASN A 134 -4.34 9.66 12.05
C ASN A 134 -2.93 10.22 12.36
N GLU A 135 -2.52 10.22 13.63
CA GLU A 135 -1.27 10.83 14.06
C GLU A 135 -0.04 10.16 13.44
N ALA A 136 -0.03 8.83 13.31
CA ALA A 136 1.11 8.10 12.74
C ALA A 136 1.43 8.56 11.31
N ILE A 137 0.42 8.66 10.44
CA ILE A 137 0.64 9.11 9.05
C ILE A 137 0.98 10.61 8.98
N ARG A 138 0.42 11.44 9.89
CA ARG A 138 0.74 12.87 9.97
C ARG A 138 2.18 13.10 10.33
N GLN A 139 2.69 12.36 11.31
CA GLN A 139 4.08 12.45 11.74
C GLN A 139 5.03 11.94 10.65
N LEU A 140 4.69 10.82 10.00
CA LEU A 140 5.47 10.28 8.90
C LEU A 140 5.55 11.28 7.73
N ASP A 141 4.42 11.79 7.29
CA ASP A 141 4.31 12.77 6.20
C ASP A 141 5.10 14.04 6.50
N ALA A 142 4.93 14.61 7.68
CA ALA A 142 5.70 15.79 8.10
C ALA A 142 7.20 15.52 8.08
N ARG A 143 7.63 14.37 8.60
CA ARG A 143 9.04 14.02 8.64
C ARG A 143 9.64 13.76 7.26
N LEU A 144 8.92 13.10 6.37
CA LEU A 144 9.37 12.89 4.99
C LEU A 144 9.54 14.23 4.25
N LEU A 145 8.62 15.18 4.43
CA LEU A 145 8.74 16.53 3.87
C LEU A 145 9.94 17.29 4.45
N GLU A 146 10.19 17.21 5.77
CA GLU A 146 11.38 17.80 6.40
C GLU A 146 12.68 17.23 5.83
N LEU A 147 12.71 15.96 5.46
CA LEU A 147 13.84 15.29 4.83
C LEU A 147 13.98 15.60 3.34
N GLY A 148 13.08 16.40 2.77
CA GLY A 148 13.10 16.84 1.38
C GLY A 148 12.31 15.97 0.41
N ALA A 149 11.60 14.93 0.88
CA ALA A 149 10.78 14.08 0.01
C ALA A 149 9.57 14.81 -0.59
N HIS A 150 9.08 14.32 -1.70
CA HIS A 150 8.00 14.93 -2.47
C HIS A 150 6.74 14.07 -2.41
N ARG A 151 5.67 14.62 -1.79
CA ARG A 151 4.38 13.92 -1.77
C ARG A 151 3.64 14.08 -3.10
N ILE A 152 3.14 12.97 -3.61
CA ILE A 152 2.22 12.91 -4.76
C ILE A 152 0.80 12.94 -4.21
N GLY A 153 0.02 13.90 -4.65
CA GLY A 153 -1.35 14.09 -4.23
C GLY A 153 -1.50 14.55 -2.78
N GLU A 154 -2.73 14.51 -2.32
CA GLU A 154 -3.06 14.85 -0.94
C GLU A 154 -2.92 13.64 -0.01
N ARG A 155 -2.48 13.88 1.23
CA ARG A 155 -2.49 12.84 2.26
C ARG A 155 -3.93 12.45 2.58
N GLY A 156 -4.26 11.15 2.45
CA GLY A 156 -5.53 10.61 2.86
C GLY A 156 -5.60 10.35 4.36
N GLU A 157 -6.76 10.56 4.97
CA GLU A 157 -7.03 10.31 6.39
C GLU A 157 -8.38 9.62 6.54
N GLY A 158 -8.38 8.30 6.64
CA GLY A 158 -9.58 7.50 6.83
C GLY A 158 -10.06 7.49 8.28
N ASP A 159 -11.37 7.54 8.48
CA ASP A 159 -12.05 7.57 9.78
C ASP A 159 -12.92 6.31 9.97
N ASP A 160 -12.46 5.39 10.79
CA ASP A 160 -13.17 4.14 11.09
C ASP A 160 -14.54 4.35 11.77
N GLU A 161 -14.72 5.49 12.47
CA GLU A 161 -16.00 5.82 13.12
C GLU A 161 -17.10 6.20 12.11
N LYS A 162 -16.75 6.85 11.00
CA LYS A 162 -17.75 7.45 10.08
C LYS A 162 -17.83 6.79 8.71
N GLY A 163 -16.84 6.02 8.36
CA GLY A 163 -16.80 5.36 7.06
C GLY A 163 -15.44 5.42 6.40
N LEU A 164 -14.49 4.66 6.95
CA LEU A 164 -13.16 4.48 6.38
C LEU A 164 -13.19 4.19 4.86
N GLU A 165 -14.17 3.42 4.43
CA GLU A 165 -14.38 3.09 3.01
C GLU A 165 -14.74 4.32 2.17
N GLU A 166 -15.60 5.21 2.68
CA GLU A 166 -16.00 6.43 1.96
C GLU A 166 -14.82 7.39 1.83
N ASP A 167 -14.03 7.55 2.91
CA ASP A 167 -12.83 8.39 2.90
C ASP A 167 -11.78 7.83 1.92
N TYR A 168 -11.57 6.52 1.93
CA TYR A 168 -10.68 5.86 0.97
C TYR A 168 -11.12 6.07 -0.48
N LEU A 169 -12.40 5.85 -0.78
CA LEU A 169 -12.94 6.03 -2.12
C LEU A 169 -12.83 7.47 -2.61
N ALA A 170 -13.06 8.45 -1.72
CA ALA A 170 -12.91 9.87 -2.06
C ALA A 170 -11.46 10.27 -2.31
N TRP A 171 -10.51 9.68 -1.57
CA TRP A 171 -9.08 9.97 -1.70
C TRP A 171 -8.43 9.28 -2.89
N LYS A 172 -8.79 8.03 -3.17
CA LYS A 172 -8.03 7.18 -4.09
C LYS A 172 -8.03 7.64 -5.54
N ASP A 173 -9.18 8.09 -6.07
CA ASP A 173 -9.29 8.42 -7.49
C ASP A 173 -8.42 9.63 -7.87
N PRO A 174 -8.45 10.78 -7.16
CA PRO A 174 -7.50 11.86 -7.41
C PRO A 174 -6.04 11.42 -7.23
N MET A 175 -5.75 10.59 -6.22
CA MET A 175 -4.40 10.08 -5.98
C MET A 175 -3.90 9.22 -7.13
N PHE A 176 -4.75 8.33 -7.66
CA PHE A 176 -4.36 7.48 -8.79
C PHE A 176 -4.09 8.30 -10.07
N GLU A 177 -4.85 9.36 -10.31
CA GLU A 177 -4.59 10.28 -11.43
C GLU A 177 -3.21 10.94 -11.31
N GLU A 178 -2.87 11.46 -10.13
CA GLU A 178 -1.55 12.09 -9.89
C GLU A 178 -0.40 11.08 -9.91
N LEU A 179 -0.60 9.89 -9.33
CA LEU A 179 0.37 8.79 -9.38
C LEU A 179 0.64 8.34 -10.83
N ALA A 180 -0.42 8.17 -11.61
CA ALA A 180 -0.30 7.78 -13.02
C ALA A 180 0.38 8.86 -13.85
N ALA A 181 0.06 10.14 -13.61
CA ALA A 181 0.71 11.26 -14.28
C ALA A 181 2.23 11.31 -13.96
N TYR A 182 2.60 11.13 -12.68
CA TYR A 182 4.00 11.12 -12.26
C TYR A 182 4.78 9.96 -12.86
N LEU A 183 4.21 8.76 -12.84
CA LEU A 183 4.85 7.55 -13.37
C LEU A 183 4.64 7.34 -14.88
N GLU A 184 3.97 8.27 -15.57
CA GLU A 184 3.62 8.16 -16.99
C GLU A 184 2.93 6.81 -17.32
N LEU A 185 1.95 6.42 -16.47
CA LEU A 185 1.18 5.20 -16.65
C LEU A 185 -0.06 5.49 -17.51
N GLU A 186 -0.34 4.60 -18.45
CA GLU A 186 -1.54 4.67 -19.28
C GLU A 186 -2.64 3.75 -18.73
N GLU A 187 -3.85 4.28 -18.58
CA GLU A 187 -5.01 3.50 -18.16
C GLU A 187 -5.43 2.52 -19.25
N GLY A 188 -5.68 1.27 -18.88
CA GLY A 188 -6.09 0.23 -19.84
C GLY A 188 -4.96 -0.41 -20.63
N ALA A 189 -3.69 -0.24 -20.21
CA ALA A 189 -2.52 -0.87 -20.83
C ALA A 189 -2.54 -2.42 -20.81
N THR A 190 -3.35 -3.00 -19.95
CA THR A 190 -3.73 -4.42 -20.03
C THR A 190 -5.23 -4.46 -20.26
N GLY A 191 -5.64 -4.97 -21.44
CA GLY A 191 -7.07 -5.26 -21.67
C GLY A 191 -7.62 -6.01 -20.46
N ASP A 192 -8.86 -5.65 -20.12
CA ASP A 192 -9.67 -6.17 -19.02
C ASP A 192 -9.23 -7.56 -18.53
N VAL A 193 -8.27 -7.62 -17.61
CA VAL A 193 -7.98 -8.84 -16.88
C VAL A 193 -9.10 -8.94 -15.84
N SER A 194 -10.24 -9.45 -16.33
CA SER A 194 -11.31 -9.86 -15.44
C SER A 194 -10.71 -10.78 -14.39
N ASP A 195 -10.83 -10.42 -13.11
CA ASP A 195 -10.46 -11.30 -11.99
C ASP A 195 -11.22 -12.63 -12.01
N PHE A 196 -12.11 -12.80 -12.99
CA PHE A 196 -12.94 -13.98 -13.19
C PHE A 196 -12.90 -14.42 -14.64
N ALA A 197 -12.33 -15.59 -14.90
CA ALA A 197 -12.58 -16.33 -16.13
C ALA A 197 -13.94 -17.02 -16.00
N VAL A 198 -14.97 -16.52 -16.67
CA VAL A 198 -16.23 -17.24 -16.79
C VAL A 198 -16.05 -18.32 -17.85
N THR A 199 -15.88 -19.55 -17.40
CA THR A 199 -15.88 -20.72 -18.27
C THR A 199 -17.30 -21.30 -18.30
N GLU A 200 -17.92 -21.40 -19.46
CA GLU A 200 -19.15 -22.19 -19.60
C GLU A 200 -18.85 -23.64 -19.23
N CYS A 201 -19.49 -24.10 -18.17
CA CYS A 201 -19.39 -25.49 -17.76
C CYS A 201 -20.32 -26.33 -18.63
N ASP A 202 -19.79 -27.37 -19.27
CA ASP A 202 -20.58 -28.37 -19.94
C ASP A 202 -21.59 -29.00 -18.99
N SER A 203 -22.74 -29.41 -19.52
CA SER A 203 -23.95 -29.88 -18.80
C SER A 203 -23.75 -31.13 -17.94
N GLU A 204 -22.54 -31.68 -17.85
CA GLU A 204 -22.21 -32.89 -17.08
C GLU A 204 -21.53 -32.66 -15.75
N MET A 205 -21.40 -31.40 -15.29
CA MET A 205 -20.84 -31.13 -13.95
C MET A 205 -21.77 -31.57 -12.84
N PRO A 206 -21.24 -32.10 -11.72
CA PRO A 206 -22.05 -32.57 -10.58
C PRO A 206 -22.93 -31.45 -10.03
N SER A 207 -24.13 -31.79 -9.60
CA SER A 207 -25.20 -30.88 -9.11
C SER A 207 -24.79 -29.91 -8.00
N VAL A 208 -23.70 -30.16 -7.31
CA VAL A 208 -23.09 -29.27 -6.31
C VAL A 208 -22.76 -27.87 -6.87
N PHE A 209 -22.47 -27.75 -8.15
CA PHE A 209 -22.14 -26.49 -8.81
C PHE A 209 -23.33 -25.77 -9.45
N ARG A 210 -24.53 -26.29 -9.32
CA ARG A 210 -25.76 -25.70 -9.89
C ARG A 210 -26.45 -24.67 -8.99
N GLY A 211 -25.82 -24.22 -7.92
CA GLY A 211 -26.38 -23.16 -7.05
C GLY A 211 -27.60 -23.60 -6.24
N GLU A 212 -27.81 -24.90 -6.01
CA GLU A 212 -28.83 -25.35 -5.07
C GLU A 212 -28.37 -25.10 -3.65
N TYR A 213 -28.89 -24.05 -3.04
CA TYR A 213 -28.78 -23.77 -1.62
C TYR A 213 -29.55 -24.83 -0.84
N HIS A 214 -28.88 -25.78 -0.24
CA HIS A 214 -29.45 -26.54 0.84
C HIS A 214 -29.35 -25.72 2.13
N SER A 215 -30.39 -24.96 2.46
CA SER A 215 -30.59 -24.47 3.81
C SER A 215 -30.76 -25.70 4.73
N ARG A 216 -29.75 -26.05 5.50
CA ARG A 216 -29.96 -26.92 6.67
C ARG A 216 -30.66 -26.05 7.70
N GLY A 217 -31.98 -26.19 7.76
CA GLY A 217 -32.74 -25.69 8.88
C GLY A 217 -32.23 -26.34 10.17
N LEU A 218 -32.10 -25.52 11.18
CA LEU A 218 -32.02 -25.93 12.58
C LEU A 218 -33.34 -26.52 13.04
#